data_410bf278f86857d1b543f13aabec3d84
#
_entry.id   410bf278f86857d1b543f13aabec3d84
#
_cell.length_a   1.000
_cell.length_b   1.000
_cell.length_c   1.000
_cell.angle_alpha   90.00
_cell.angle_beta   90.00
_cell.angle_gamma   90.00
#
_symmetry.space_group_name_H-M   'P 1'
#
loop_
_entity.id
_entity.type
_entity.pdbx_description
1 polymer ?
#
loop_
_entity_poly.entity_id
_entity_poly.type
_entity_poly.pdbx_seq_one_letter_code
_entity_poly.pdbx_strand_id
1 'polypeptide(L)'
;MKEQLVIEGNTILDAVIGKIVKNFPDIDVFQETINQGCRYPYFMVFCEDFTEKKLMRANYLQTFIISVLYQYKRLPETSYYNFNDIAYKLCNILETIELDNGDSIRGYNKNWYPDDQKLEFYINYDIKVAKEKEEVPKQMTNKVNVYKK
;
A
#
# COMPACT_ATOMS: atom_id res chain seq x y z
N MET A 1 -24.55 3.24 9.97
CA MET A 1 -23.83 3.20 10.15
C MET A 1 -23.11 3.19 9.76
N LYS A 2 -22.87 3.54 9.55
CA LYS A 2 -22.06 3.55 9.36
C LYS A 2 -21.03 3.36 9.41
N GLU A 3 -21.02 3.02 9.20
CA GLU A 3 -20.12 2.67 9.32
C GLU A 3 -19.12 3.31 9.09
N GLN A 4 -18.58 3.44 9.87
CA GLN A 4 -17.58 4.04 9.68
C GLN A 4 -16.60 3.41 9.08
N LEU A 5 -15.95 3.88 8.40
CA LEU A 5 -15.08 3.30 7.69
C LEU A 5 -13.79 3.37 8.23
N VAL A 6 -13.23 2.31 8.63
CA VAL A 6 -11.84 2.24 9.00
C VAL A 6 -11.12 1.66 7.83
N ILE A 7 -10.28 2.46 7.23
CA ILE A 7 -9.46 1.98 6.11
C ILE A 7 -8.17 1.51 6.70
N GLU A 8 -7.88 0.24 6.54
CA GLU A 8 -6.67 -0.35 7.09
C GLU A 8 -5.65 -0.56 6.02
N GLY A 9 -4.43 -0.80 6.43
CA GLY A 9 -3.35 -1.03 5.49
C GLY A 9 -3.64 -2.18 4.54
N ASN A 10 -4.33 -3.20 5.04
CA ASN A 10 -4.66 -4.32 4.18
C ASN A 10 -5.54 -3.93 3.01
N THR A 11 -6.46 -2.99 3.24
CA THR A 11 -7.33 -2.55 2.16
C THR A 11 -6.53 -1.90 1.03
N ILE A 12 -5.53 -1.10 1.39
CA ILE A 12 -4.67 -0.48 0.40
C ILE A 12 -3.83 -1.55 -0.30
N LEU A 13 -3.26 -2.47 0.46
CA LEU A 13 -2.44 -3.53 -0.13
C LEU A 13 -3.28 -4.37 -1.08
N ASP A 14 -4.50 -4.70 -0.69
CA ASP A 14 -5.35 -5.51 -1.54
C ASP A 14 -5.64 -4.79 -2.86
N ALA A 15 -5.87 -3.49 -2.81
CA ALA A 15 -6.14 -2.73 -4.02
C ALA A 15 -4.91 -2.68 -4.92
N VAL A 16 -3.73 -2.49 -4.32
CA VAL A 16 -2.48 -2.45 -5.09
C VAL A 16 -2.23 -3.82 -5.72
N ILE A 17 -2.37 -4.88 -4.93
CA ILE A 17 -2.14 -6.23 -5.43
C ILE A 17 -3.10 -6.54 -6.57
N GLY A 18 -4.36 -6.14 -6.43
CA GLY A 18 -5.35 -6.37 -7.47
C GLY A 18 -4.96 -5.72 -8.79
N LYS A 19 -4.44 -4.49 -8.72
CA LYS A 19 -3.99 -3.82 -9.93
C LYS A 19 -2.81 -4.54 -10.56
N ILE A 20 -1.89 -5.01 -9.76
CA ILE A 20 -0.70 -5.70 -10.28
C ILE A 20 -1.10 -7.02 -10.90
N VAL A 21 -1.94 -7.79 -10.23
CA VAL A 21 -2.39 -9.08 -10.74
C VAL A 21 -3.10 -8.91 -12.08
N LYS A 22 -3.94 -7.89 -12.16
CA LYS A 22 -4.69 -7.66 -13.38
C LYS A 22 -3.78 -7.29 -14.55
N ASN A 23 -2.74 -6.52 -14.29
CA ASN A 23 -1.89 -6.00 -15.34
C ASN A 23 -0.64 -6.84 -15.62
N PHE A 24 -0.34 -7.78 -14.75
CA PHE A 24 0.79 -8.70 -14.92
C PHE A 24 0.31 -10.11 -14.64
N PRO A 25 -0.59 -10.63 -15.48
CA PRO A 25 -1.26 -11.90 -15.16
C PRO A 25 -0.34 -13.11 -15.12
N ASP A 26 0.84 -13.01 -15.73
CA ASP A 26 1.75 -14.13 -15.78
C ASP A 26 2.77 -14.14 -14.64
N ILE A 27 2.70 -13.17 -13.74
CA ILE A 27 3.69 -13.03 -12.69
C ILE A 27 3.02 -13.22 -11.35
N ASP A 28 3.60 -14.06 -10.51
CA ASP A 28 3.06 -14.30 -9.17
C ASP A 28 3.25 -13.07 -8.30
N VAL A 29 2.27 -12.79 -7.46
CA VAL A 29 2.30 -11.65 -6.55
C VAL A 29 2.09 -12.16 -5.15
N PHE A 30 3.00 -11.80 -4.26
CA PHE A 30 2.93 -12.21 -2.86
C PHE A 30 2.75 -11.00 -1.97
N GLN A 31 2.05 -11.19 -0.87
CA GLN A 31 1.86 -10.14 0.10
C GLN A 31 2.73 -10.45 1.30
N GLU A 32 3.78 -9.67 1.46
CA GLU A 32 4.63 -9.69 2.65
C GLU A 32 5.44 -10.93 2.90
N THR A 33 5.08 -12.07 2.36
CA THR A 33 5.87 -13.28 2.52
C THR A 33 5.93 -14.01 1.19
N ILE A 34 6.94 -14.84 1.04
CA ILE A 34 7.16 -15.59 -0.18
C ILE A 34 7.03 -17.05 0.14
N ASN A 35 6.23 -17.75 -0.66
CA ASN A 35 6.12 -19.19 -0.51
C ASN A 35 7.33 -19.85 -1.10
N GLN A 36 7.74 -20.95 -0.49
CA GLN A 36 8.84 -21.72 -1.04
C GLN A 36 8.45 -22.26 -2.40
N GLY A 37 9.43 -22.31 -3.29
CA GLY A 37 9.17 -22.84 -4.61
C GLY A 37 8.54 -21.86 -5.57
N CYS A 38 8.48 -20.59 -5.22
CA CYS A 38 7.91 -19.61 -6.14
C CYS A 38 8.82 -19.47 -7.35
N ARG A 39 8.20 -19.11 -8.46
CA ARG A 39 8.92 -18.95 -9.71
C ARG A 39 9.35 -17.50 -9.89
N TYR A 40 10.50 -17.32 -10.49
CA TYR A 40 10.94 -16.01 -10.90
C TYR A 40 10.38 -15.71 -12.28
N PRO A 41 10.06 -14.47 -12.56
CA PRO A 41 10.05 -13.34 -11.63
C PRO A 41 8.79 -13.34 -10.78
N TYR A 42 8.82 -12.57 -9.72
CA TYR A 42 7.62 -12.41 -8.89
C TYR A 42 7.59 -11.01 -8.30
N PHE A 43 6.41 -10.59 -7.88
CA PHE A 43 6.24 -9.36 -7.16
C PHE A 43 5.98 -9.67 -5.70
N MET A 44 6.48 -8.83 -4.82
CA MET A 44 6.11 -8.86 -3.42
C MET A 44 5.68 -7.46 -3.03
N VAL A 45 4.53 -7.34 -2.38
CA VAL A 45 3.95 -6.05 -2.05
C VAL A 45 3.78 -5.97 -0.55
N PHE A 46 4.23 -4.88 0.04
CA PHE A 46 4.06 -4.71 1.47
C PHE A 46 4.01 -3.23 1.81
N CYS A 47 3.52 -2.93 3.00
CA CYS A 47 3.46 -1.57 3.49
C CYS A 47 4.76 -1.27 4.20
N GLU A 48 5.52 -0.35 3.63
CA GLU A 48 6.82 -0.01 4.16
C GLU A 48 6.69 0.86 5.39
N ASP A 49 5.71 1.74 5.39
CA ASP A 49 5.53 2.68 6.48
C ASP A 49 4.09 3.15 6.50
N PHE A 50 3.63 3.47 7.69
CA PHE A 50 2.28 3.97 7.88
C PHE A 50 2.33 5.06 8.94
N THR A 51 1.71 6.20 8.64
CA THR A 51 1.55 7.25 9.63
C THR A 51 0.11 7.69 9.67
N GLU A 52 -0.30 8.16 10.84
CA GLU A 52 -1.64 8.69 11.01
C GLU A 52 -1.53 10.02 11.73
N LYS A 53 -2.11 11.03 11.16
CA LYS A 53 -2.06 12.36 11.71
C LYS A 53 -3.47 12.83 12.00
N LYS A 54 -3.70 13.31 13.20
CA LYS A 54 -5.02 13.79 13.57
C LYS A 54 -5.24 15.16 12.93
N LEU A 55 -6.37 15.33 12.32
CA LEU A 55 -6.80 16.60 11.77
C LEU A 55 -7.80 17.22 12.75
N MET A 56 -8.86 17.78 12.23
CA MET A 56 -9.85 18.41 13.09
C MET A 56 -10.93 17.44 13.45
N ARG A 57 -11.43 17.55 14.63
CA ARG A 57 -12.52 16.71 15.11
C ARG A 57 -12.11 15.26 15.08
N ALA A 58 -12.91 14.41 14.48
CA ALA A 58 -12.63 12.99 14.44
C ALA A 58 -11.96 12.58 13.12
N ASN A 59 -11.38 13.52 12.43
CA ASN A 59 -10.76 13.24 11.13
C ASN A 59 -9.28 12.99 11.27
N TYR A 60 -8.80 12.05 10.48
CA TYR A 60 -7.39 11.66 10.49
C TYR A 60 -6.90 11.53 9.06
N LEU A 61 -5.64 11.85 8.88
CA LEU A 61 -4.98 11.62 7.60
C LEU A 61 -4.05 10.42 7.76
N GLN A 62 -4.30 9.39 7.01
CA GLN A 62 -3.45 8.20 7.03
C GLN A 62 -2.61 8.19 5.76
N THR A 63 -1.32 8.00 5.92
CA THR A 63 -0.39 7.93 4.80
C THR A 63 0.27 6.57 4.80
N PHE A 64 0.18 5.91 3.67
CA PHE A 64 0.77 4.59 3.48
C PHE A 64 1.87 4.69 2.45
N ILE A 65 3.03 4.17 2.77
CA ILE A 65 4.10 4.02 1.80
C ILE A 65 4.15 2.57 1.42
N ILE A 66 3.79 2.28 0.18
CA ILE A 66 3.69 0.92 -0.32
C ILE A 66 4.94 0.60 -1.12
N SER A 67 5.52 -0.55 -0.84
CA SER A 67 6.68 -1.03 -1.54
C SER A 67 6.27 -2.19 -2.44
N VAL A 68 6.69 -2.13 -3.69
CA VAL A 68 6.47 -3.20 -4.64
C VAL A 68 7.85 -3.68 -5.07
N LEU A 69 8.17 -4.90 -4.71
CA LEU A 69 9.45 -5.48 -5.05
C LEU A 69 9.25 -6.41 -6.23
N TYR A 70 9.95 -6.13 -7.31
CA TYR A 70 9.93 -7.01 -8.49
C TYR A 70 11.24 -7.76 -8.49
N GLN A 71 11.19 -9.05 -8.26
CA GLN A 71 12.39 -9.85 -8.14
C GLN A 71 12.48 -10.83 -9.29
N TYR A 72 13.65 -10.93 -9.89
CA TYR A 72 13.82 -11.83 -11.01
C TYR A 72 15.14 -12.54 -10.86
N LYS A 73 15.26 -13.67 -11.56
CA LYS A 73 16.48 -14.40 -11.52
C LYS A 73 17.46 -13.71 -12.45
N ARG A 74 18.64 -13.46 -11.94
CA ARG A 74 19.63 -12.75 -12.70
C ARG A 74 20.03 -13.57 -13.93
N LEU A 75 19.99 -12.95 -15.06
CA LEU A 75 20.44 -13.53 -16.31
C LEU A 75 21.42 -12.57 -16.94
N PRO A 76 22.40 -13.10 -17.68
CA PRO A 76 23.41 -12.21 -18.25
C PRO A 76 22.85 -11.10 -19.11
N GLU A 77 21.78 -11.38 -19.83
CA GLU A 77 21.24 -10.40 -20.72
C GLU A 77 20.18 -9.51 -20.08
N THR A 78 19.92 -9.67 -18.79
CA THR A 78 18.95 -8.84 -18.12
C THR A 78 19.56 -7.46 -17.92
N SER A 79 18.78 -6.43 -18.22
CA SER A 79 19.28 -5.08 -18.15
C SER A 79 18.32 -4.22 -17.37
N TYR A 80 18.82 -3.05 -16.94
CA TYR A 80 17.99 -2.07 -16.29
C TYR A 80 16.88 -1.57 -17.19
N TYR A 81 17.03 -1.78 -18.47
CA TYR A 81 16.02 -1.39 -19.43
C TYR A 81 14.68 -2.04 -19.09
N ASN A 82 14.71 -3.35 -18.81
CA ASN A 82 13.49 -4.04 -18.42
C ASN A 82 12.94 -3.53 -17.11
N PHE A 83 13.80 -3.19 -16.17
CA PHE A 83 13.36 -2.64 -14.90
C PHE A 83 12.65 -1.33 -15.11
N ASN A 84 13.15 -0.48 -15.98
CA ASN A 84 12.50 0.78 -16.24
C ASN A 84 11.12 0.60 -16.84
N ASP A 85 11.00 -0.36 -17.76
CA ASP A 85 9.70 -0.64 -18.35
C ASP A 85 8.70 -1.09 -17.30
N ILE A 86 9.13 -1.97 -16.41
CA ILE A 86 8.28 -2.44 -15.34
C ILE A 86 7.91 -1.28 -14.42
N ALA A 87 8.88 -0.44 -14.09
CA ALA A 87 8.64 0.68 -13.19
C ALA A 87 7.67 1.68 -13.79
N TYR A 88 7.81 1.99 -15.08
CA TYR A 88 6.88 2.90 -15.73
C TYR A 88 5.48 2.32 -15.77
N LYS A 89 5.37 1.02 -16.00
CA LYS A 89 4.05 0.40 -16.00
C LYS A 89 3.45 0.45 -14.60
N LEU A 90 4.25 0.20 -13.57
CA LEU A 90 3.77 0.31 -12.20
C LEU A 90 3.34 1.74 -11.88
N CYS A 91 4.11 2.74 -12.33
CA CYS A 91 3.72 4.12 -12.15
C CYS A 91 2.33 4.40 -12.71
N ASN A 92 2.07 3.86 -13.87
CA ASN A 92 0.81 4.15 -14.54
C ASN A 92 -0.34 3.39 -13.93
N ILE A 93 -0.18 2.12 -13.64
CA ILE A 93 -1.30 1.33 -13.14
C ILE A 93 -1.60 1.62 -11.68
N LEU A 94 -0.60 2.05 -10.92
CA LEU A 94 -0.79 2.29 -9.49
C LEU A 94 -1.10 3.75 -9.16
N GLU A 95 -1.15 4.59 -10.18
CA GLU A 95 -1.45 5.99 -9.93
C GLU A 95 -2.81 6.17 -9.28
N THR A 96 -3.78 5.35 -9.64
CA THR A 96 -5.10 5.40 -9.05
C THR A 96 -5.51 3.99 -8.68
N ILE A 97 -5.89 3.79 -7.44
CA ILE A 97 -6.40 2.50 -7.00
C ILE A 97 -7.82 2.70 -6.48
N GLU A 98 -8.61 1.64 -6.55
CA GLU A 98 -9.97 1.68 -6.07
C GLU A 98 -10.10 0.81 -4.84
N LEU A 99 -10.75 1.33 -3.83
CA LEU A 99 -10.98 0.59 -2.61
C LEU A 99 -12.30 -0.15 -2.70
N ASP A 100 -12.51 -1.06 -1.77
CA ASP A 100 -13.72 -1.87 -1.76
C ASP A 100 -14.99 -1.04 -1.66
N ASN A 101 -14.90 0.10 -1.01
CA ASN A 101 -16.08 0.96 -0.85
C ASN A 101 -16.35 1.80 -2.09
N GLY A 102 -15.56 1.66 -3.14
CA GLY A 102 -15.77 2.41 -4.37
C GLY A 102 -14.97 3.68 -4.49
N ASP A 103 -14.28 4.08 -3.45
CA ASP A 103 -13.47 5.29 -3.50
C ASP A 103 -12.22 5.07 -4.32
N SER A 104 -11.80 6.10 -5.01
CA SER A 104 -10.54 6.07 -5.76
C SER A 104 -9.52 6.92 -5.03
N ILE A 105 -8.30 6.42 -4.97
CA ILE A 105 -7.22 7.11 -4.29
C ILE A 105 -6.06 7.26 -5.25
N ARG A 106 -5.46 8.44 -5.26
CA ARG A 106 -4.35 8.72 -6.15
C ARG A 106 -3.04 8.59 -5.40
N GLY A 107 -2.09 7.89 -6.00
CA GLY A 107 -0.77 7.74 -5.43
C GLY A 107 0.16 8.86 -5.84
N TYR A 108 1.20 9.06 -5.06
CA TYR A 108 2.17 10.11 -5.32
C TYR A 108 3.54 9.69 -4.78
N ASN A 109 4.58 10.48 -5.08
CA ASN A 109 5.95 10.21 -4.66
C ASN A 109 6.41 8.84 -5.14
N LYS A 110 6.36 8.64 -6.43
CA LYS A 110 6.74 7.37 -7.01
C LYS A 110 8.25 7.37 -7.22
N ASN A 111 8.91 6.40 -6.64
CA ASN A 111 10.36 6.25 -6.76
C ASN A 111 10.68 4.81 -7.04
N TRP A 112 11.78 4.56 -7.76
CA TRP A 112 12.20 3.18 -7.94
C TRP A 112 13.72 3.10 -8.00
N TYR A 113 14.22 1.96 -7.57
CA TYR A 113 15.65 1.71 -7.46
C TYR A 113 15.94 0.32 -7.99
N PRO A 114 16.52 0.21 -9.17
CA PRO A 114 16.87 -1.10 -9.71
C PRO A 114 18.26 -1.52 -9.27
N ASP A 115 18.44 -2.82 -9.15
CA ASP A 115 19.79 -3.35 -8.96
C ASP A 115 19.90 -4.64 -9.76
N ASP A 116 20.90 -5.44 -9.48
CA ASP A 116 21.18 -6.63 -10.28
C ASP A 116 20.09 -7.66 -10.23
N GLN A 117 19.31 -7.69 -9.18
CA GLN A 117 18.39 -8.79 -8.96
C GLN A 117 16.97 -8.35 -8.74
N LYS A 118 16.75 -7.10 -8.46
CA LYS A 118 15.42 -6.66 -8.08
C LYS A 118 15.20 -5.20 -8.43
N LEU A 119 13.94 -4.85 -8.51
CA LEU A 119 13.51 -3.49 -8.64
C LEU A 119 12.66 -3.18 -7.43
N GLU A 120 12.99 -2.11 -6.72
CA GLU A 120 12.20 -1.66 -5.58
C GLU A 120 11.42 -0.43 -6.02
N PHE A 121 10.11 -0.51 -5.97
CA PHE A 121 9.24 0.57 -6.37
C PHE A 121 8.45 1.03 -5.15
N TYR A 122 8.32 2.35 -4.97
CA TYR A 122 7.62 2.92 -3.83
C TYR A 122 6.57 3.91 -4.31
N ILE A 123 5.46 3.93 -3.62
CA ILE A 123 4.40 4.88 -3.92
C ILE A 123 3.64 5.17 -2.62
N ASN A 124 3.20 6.41 -2.47
CA ASN A 124 2.49 6.83 -1.27
C ASN A 124 1.02 7.01 -1.59
N TYR A 125 0.17 6.66 -0.63
CA TYR A 125 -1.26 6.91 -0.71
C TYR A 125 -1.73 7.56 0.58
N ASP A 126 -2.56 8.58 0.44
CA ASP A 126 -3.15 9.27 1.58
C ASP A 126 -4.63 9.01 1.61
N ILE A 127 -5.17 8.77 2.80
CA ILE A 127 -6.58 8.59 2.98
C ILE A 127 -7.03 9.42 4.15
N LYS A 128 -8.12 10.15 3.98
CA LYS A 128 -8.74 10.82 5.09
C LYS A 128 -9.81 9.91 5.64
N VAL A 129 -9.76 9.65 6.93
CA VAL A 129 -10.74 8.81 7.56
C VAL A 129 -11.39 9.57 8.69
N ALA A 130 -12.68 9.34 8.87
CA ALA A 130 -13.39 9.90 9.99
C ALA A 130 -13.62 8.75 10.96
N LYS A 131 -13.01 8.83 12.14
CA LYS A 131 -13.20 7.81 13.12
C LYS A 131 -14.36 8.21 13.99
N GLU A 132 -15.27 7.26 14.18
CA GLU A 132 -16.41 7.55 14.97
C GLU A 132 -15.96 7.75 16.39
N LYS A 133 -16.40 8.83 17.00
CA LYS A 133 -16.03 9.08 18.33
C LYS A 133 -16.75 8.11 19.19
N GLU A 134 -16.01 7.37 19.97
CA GLU A 134 -16.61 6.41 20.81
C GLU A 134 -17.38 7.10 21.85
N GLU A 135 -18.56 6.60 22.16
CA GLU A 135 -19.34 7.18 23.19
C GLU A 135 -18.76 6.77 24.50
N VAL A 136 -18.11 7.64 25.14
CA VAL A 136 -17.48 7.34 26.41
C VAL A 136 -18.39 7.82 27.52
N PRO A 137 -18.68 6.98 28.50
CA PRO A 137 -19.49 7.44 29.61
C PRO A 137 -18.85 8.63 30.27
N LYS A 138 -19.67 9.51 30.78
CA LYS A 138 -19.16 10.74 31.28
C LYS A 138 -18.18 10.55 32.39
N GLN A 139 -18.38 9.55 33.18
CA GLN A 139 -17.49 9.35 34.27
C GLN A 139 -16.14 8.90 33.82
N MET A 140 -16.01 8.48 32.56
CA MET A 140 -14.73 8.06 32.09
C MET A 140 -14.02 9.10 31.33
N THR A 141 -14.65 10.18 31.04
CA THR A 141 -13.98 11.14 30.19
C THR A 141 -12.82 11.74 30.87
N ASN A 142 -12.79 11.60 32.14
CA ASN A 142 -11.69 12.11 32.76
C ASN A 142 -10.58 11.28 32.68
N LYS A 143 -10.75 10.23 32.48
CA LYS A 143 -9.67 9.42 32.50
C LYS A 143 -9.10 9.24 31.38
N VAL A 144 -9.31 9.51 31.19
CA VAL A 144 -8.66 9.01 30.31
C VAL A 144 -7.89 9.18 29.57
N ASN A 145 -8.27 9.37 29.84
CA ASN A 145 -7.59 9.26 29.28
C ASN A 145 -6.86 9.16 28.79
N VAL A 146 -6.94 9.19 28.79
CA VAL A 146 -6.20 8.84 28.54
C VAL A 146 -5.52 8.43 27.87
N TYR A 147 -5.60 8.23 27.80
CA TYR A 147 -4.94 7.59 27.33
C TYR A 147 -4.34 7.55 26.68
N LYS A 148 -4.52 7.55 26.50
CA LYS A 148 -3.97 7.28 26.06
C LYS A 148 -3.27 7.43 25.51
N LYS A 149 -3.17 7.51 25.34
CA LYS A 149 -2.33 7.48 25.02
C LYS A 149 -1.84 7.35 24.90
#